data_508aadfa94c073eab6728601feb1a047
#
_entry.id   508aadfa94c073eab6728601feb1a047
#
_cell.length_a   1.000
_cell.length_b   1.000
_cell.length_c   1.000
_cell.angle_alpha   90.00
_cell.angle_beta   90.00
_cell.angle_gamma   90.00
#
_symmetry.space_group_name_H-M   'P 1'
#
loop_
_entity.id
_entity.type
_entity.pdbx_description
1 polymer ?
#
loop_
_entity_poly.entity_id
_entity_poly.type
_entity_poly.pdbx_seq_one_letter_code
_entity_poly.pdbx_strand_id
1 'polypeptide(L)'
;WNYKKMKNNNISLNVDYIKYHELLIEWLIRNDKYEIYLVPHVLCTEREGEDYYDNDCKVLKEIQNKYKKCIYRDNFETVIDVKSYISSLDILIASRMHASIGAFSSGVCSIPFAYSRKFAGVYDDLNYKYLIDGQSLSTEEAFDITIGYINKFEEIRKYSNKCMEDIRYNSLHYIKDFKTVLEDFK
;
A
#
# COMPACT_ATOMS: atom_id res chain seq x y z
N TRP A 1 -10.59 -1.28 -4.00
CA TRP A 1 -10.95 -2.06 -2.83
C TRP A 1 -12.44 -1.92 -2.52
N ASN A 2 -13.17 -3.04 -2.31
CA ASN A 2 -14.62 -2.97 -2.25
C ASN A 2 -15.14 -2.80 -0.81
N TYR A 3 -15.54 -1.57 -0.46
CA TYR A 3 -16.16 -1.22 0.82
C TYR A 3 -17.37 -2.10 1.19
N LYS A 4 -18.18 -2.52 0.19
CA LYS A 4 -19.33 -3.41 0.42
C LYS A 4 -18.90 -4.81 0.91
N LYS A 5 -17.77 -5.34 0.42
CA LYS A 5 -17.22 -6.64 0.85
C LYS A 5 -16.71 -6.58 2.28
N MET A 6 -16.23 -5.42 2.73
CA MET A 6 -15.78 -5.23 4.13
C MET A 6 -16.94 -5.39 5.10
N LYS A 7 -18.09 -4.78 4.82
CA LYS A 7 -19.30 -4.95 5.63
C LYS A 7 -19.74 -6.41 5.71
N ASN A 8 -19.62 -7.15 4.59
CA ASN A 8 -20.02 -8.55 4.52
C ASN A 8 -19.03 -9.50 5.23
N ASN A 9 -17.75 -9.10 5.37
CA ASN A 9 -16.69 -9.92 5.99
C ASN A 9 -16.40 -9.55 7.44
N ASN A 10 -17.29 -8.82 8.13
CA ASN A 10 -17.12 -8.36 9.52
C ASN A 10 -15.81 -7.57 9.78
N ILE A 11 -15.23 -6.95 8.75
CA ILE A 11 -14.10 -6.04 8.93
C ILE A 11 -14.67 -4.70 9.38
N SER A 12 -14.52 -4.40 10.67
CA SER A 12 -14.89 -3.11 11.23
C SER A 12 -13.74 -2.15 11.04
N LEU A 13 -13.92 -1.14 10.18
CA LEU A 13 -13.05 0.04 10.13
C LEU A 13 -13.69 1.14 10.97
N ASN A 14 -12.87 1.85 11.73
CA ASN A 14 -13.24 3.07 12.38
C ASN A 14 -13.09 4.28 11.43
N VAL A 15 -12.12 4.19 10.51
CA VAL A 15 -11.95 5.16 9.43
C VAL A 15 -13.03 5.00 8.37
N ASP A 16 -13.73 6.10 8.03
CA ASP A 16 -14.49 6.17 6.78
C ASP A 16 -13.51 6.20 5.60
N TYR A 17 -13.31 5.03 4.99
CA TYR A 17 -12.31 4.81 3.95
C TYR A 17 -12.51 5.69 2.72
N ILE A 18 -13.75 5.94 2.32
CA ILE A 18 -14.06 6.80 1.16
C ILE A 18 -13.73 8.25 1.50
N LYS A 19 -14.24 8.75 2.61
CA LYS A 19 -14.00 10.12 3.07
C LYS A 19 -12.52 10.40 3.28
N TYR A 20 -11.78 9.44 3.85
CA TYR A 20 -10.33 9.55 4.03
C TYR A 20 -9.60 9.79 2.70
N HIS A 21 -9.91 8.99 1.66
CA HIS A 21 -9.27 9.15 0.35
C HIS A 21 -9.68 10.44 -0.35
N GLU A 22 -10.93 10.86 -0.22
CA GLU A 22 -11.40 12.13 -0.76
C GLU A 22 -10.66 13.31 -0.12
N LEU A 23 -10.55 13.35 1.21
CA LEU A 23 -9.80 14.37 1.94
C LEU A 23 -8.33 14.41 1.50
N LEU A 24 -7.71 13.25 1.36
CA LEU A 24 -6.31 13.12 0.94
C LEU A 24 -6.09 13.63 -0.48
N ILE A 25 -6.90 13.20 -1.44
CA ILE A 25 -6.81 13.64 -2.84
C ILE A 25 -7.04 15.15 -2.94
N GLU A 26 -8.05 15.68 -2.27
CA GLU A 26 -8.33 17.12 -2.27
C GLU A 26 -7.18 17.93 -1.67
N TRP A 27 -6.57 17.45 -0.60
CA TRP A 27 -5.42 18.09 0.00
C TRP A 27 -4.21 18.11 -0.95
N LEU A 28 -3.91 16.97 -1.59
CA LEU A 28 -2.83 16.86 -2.57
C LEU A 28 -3.04 17.78 -3.77
N ILE A 29 -4.27 17.86 -4.28
CA ILE A 29 -4.65 18.75 -5.40
C ILE A 29 -4.46 20.23 -5.03
N ARG A 30 -4.86 20.62 -3.80
CA ARG A 30 -4.74 22.01 -3.34
C ARG A 30 -3.28 22.45 -3.15
N ASN A 31 -2.42 21.54 -2.76
CA ASN A 31 -1.01 21.85 -2.54
C ASN A 31 -0.19 22.01 -3.83
N ASP A 32 -0.69 21.53 -4.97
CA ASP A 32 -0.12 21.67 -6.33
C ASP A 32 1.40 21.32 -6.45
N LYS A 33 1.91 20.55 -5.48
CA LYS A 33 3.30 20.07 -5.42
C LYS A 33 3.44 18.63 -5.85
N TYR A 34 2.30 17.93 -6.00
CA TYR A 34 2.24 16.49 -6.16
C TYR A 34 1.58 16.13 -7.48
N GLU A 35 2.18 15.18 -8.18
CA GLU A 35 1.49 14.43 -9.22
C GLU A 35 0.83 13.20 -8.58
N ILE A 36 -0.46 13.01 -8.82
CA ILE A 36 -1.25 11.98 -8.18
C ILE A 36 -1.51 10.87 -9.19
N TYR A 37 -0.91 9.71 -8.95
CA TYR A 37 -1.09 8.52 -9.77
C TYR A 37 -2.03 7.51 -9.09
N LEU A 38 -3.02 7.04 -9.82
CA LEU A 38 -3.93 5.99 -9.40
C LEU A 38 -3.47 4.67 -10.04
N VAL A 39 -2.92 3.78 -9.22
CA VAL A 39 -2.30 2.53 -9.67
C VAL A 39 -3.13 1.35 -9.20
N PRO A 40 -3.78 0.59 -10.11
CA PRO A 40 -4.46 -0.64 -9.73
C PRO A 40 -3.44 -1.72 -9.41
N HIS A 41 -3.71 -2.50 -8.38
CA HIS A 41 -2.89 -3.65 -8.01
C HIS A 41 -3.59 -4.98 -8.30
N VAL A 42 -4.91 -4.99 -8.26
CA VAL A 42 -5.73 -6.11 -8.73
C VAL A 42 -6.31 -5.73 -10.08
N LEU A 43 -5.75 -6.32 -11.12
CA LEU A 43 -6.22 -6.18 -12.50
C LEU A 43 -7.31 -7.22 -12.75
N CYS A 44 -8.50 -6.78 -13.15
CA CYS A 44 -9.57 -7.68 -13.55
C CYS A 44 -9.46 -7.97 -15.04
N THR A 45 -9.25 -9.22 -15.37
CA THR A 45 -9.65 -9.72 -16.70
C THR A 45 -11.18 -9.76 -16.72
N GLU A 46 -11.79 -9.09 -17.70
CA GLU A 46 -13.22 -9.16 -17.93
C GLU A 46 -13.61 -10.62 -18.21
N ARG A 47 -14.10 -11.31 -17.19
CA ARG A 47 -14.92 -12.52 -17.36
C ARG A 47 -16.36 -12.04 -17.27
N GLU A 48 -17.07 -12.14 -18.37
CA GLU A 48 -18.48 -11.81 -18.45
C GLU A 48 -19.27 -12.58 -17.35
N GLY A 49 -20.06 -11.85 -16.56
CA GLY A 49 -21.11 -12.42 -15.71
C GLY A 49 -20.83 -12.53 -14.23
N GLU A 50 -19.65 -12.20 -13.72
CA GLU A 50 -19.39 -12.13 -12.29
C GLU A 50 -19.17 -10.68 -11.85
N ASP A 51 -19.94 -10.22 -10.86
CA ASP A 51 -19.66 -9.00 -10.10
C ASP A 51 -18.31 -9.20 -9.36
N TYR A 52 -17.21 -8.91 -10.05
CA TYR A 52 -15.87 -8.95 -9.44
C TYR A 52 -15.76 -7.86 -8.40
N TYR A 53 -16.00 -8.24 -7.16
CA TYR A 53 -15.98 -7.37 -5.98
C TYR A 53 -14.58 -6.78 -5.65
N ASP A 54 -13.53 -7.23 -6.32
CA ASP A 54 -12.13 -6.83 -6.09
C ASP A 54 -11.54 -6.15 -7.34
N ASN A 55 -12.24 -5.20 -7.93
CA ASN A 55 -11.82 -4.48 -9.13
C ASN A 55 -11.26 -3.10 -8.79
N ASP A 56 -9.95 -2.99 -8.65
CA ASP A 56 -9.30 -1.70 -8.43
C ASP A 56 -9.50 -0.76 -9.63
N CYS A 57 -9.51 -1.30 -10.86
CA CYS A 57 -9.61 -0.51 -12.08
C CYS A 57 -10.91 0.30 -12.15
N LYS A 58 -12.05 -0.30 -11.77
CA LYS A 58 -13.34 0.39 -11.79
C LYS A 58 -13.35 1.57 -10.81
N VAL A 59 -12.95 1.32 -9.57
CA VAL A 59 -12.94 2.34 -8.51
C VAL A 59 -11.99 3.48 -8.85
N LEU A 60 -10.80 3.17 -9.35
CA LEU A 60 -9.81 4.19 -9.69
C LEU A 60 -10.21 5.03 -10.91
N LYS A 61 -10.93 4.45 -11.89
CA LYS A 61 -11.53 5.21 -12.99
C LYS A 61 -12.64 6.15 -12.51
N GLU A 62 -13.46 5.72 -11.54
CA GLU A 62 -14.47 6.58 -10.92
C GLU A 62 -13.80 7.76 -10.20
N ILE A 63 -12.72 7.52 -9.46
CA ILE A 63 -11.92 8.57 -8.80
C ILE A 63 -11.32 9.54 -9.83
N GLN A 64 -10.72 9.04 -10.91
CA GLN A 64 -10.18 9.90 -11.98
C GLN A 64 -11.27 10.74 -12.65
N ASN A 65 -12.47 10.19 -12.81
CA ASN A 65 -13.59 10.94 -13.37
C ASN A 65 -14.03 12.09 -12.47
N LYS A 66 -13.97 11.89 -11.15
CA LYS A 66 -14.28 12.93 -10.14
C LYS A 66 -13.13 13.95 -10.01
N TYR A 67 -11.89 13.48 -10.02
CA TYR A 67 -10.68 14.30 -9.81
C TYR A 67 -9.77 14.28 -11.03
N LYS A 68 -9.99 15.21 -11.97
CA LYS A 68 -9.30 15.24 -13.28
C LYS A 68 -7.78 15.49 -13.20
N LYS A 69 -7.27 15.97 -12.06
CA LYS A 69 -5.82 16.09 -11.79
C LYS A 69 -5.16 14.74 -11.48
N CYS A 70 -5.93 13.69 -11.17
CA CYS A 70 -5.38 12.37 -10.95
C CYS A 70 -5.09 11.66 -12.27
N ILE A 71 -3.96 10.97 -12.34
CA ILE A 71 -3.51 10.24 -13.51
C ILE A 71 -3.72 8.73 -13.26
N TYR A 72 -4.63 8.12 -14.01
CA TYR A 72 -4.84 6.68 -13.95
C TYR A 72 -3.82 5.93 -14.81
N ARG A 73 -3.23 4.87 -14.26
CA ARG A 73 -2.23 4.02 -14.90
C ARG A 73 -2.67 2.56 -14.80
N ASP A 74 -3.02 1.92 -15.92
CA ASP A 74 -3.48 0.53 -15.99
C ASP A 74 -2.76 -0.32 -17.06
N ASN A 75 -1.77 0.24 -17.75
CA ASN A 75 -1.05 -0.43 -18.84
C ASN A 75 0.04 -1.36 -18.28
N PHE A 76 -0.35 -2.29 -17.41
CA PHE A 76 0.55 -3.28 -16.84
C PHE A 76 0.19 -4.66 -17.36
N GLU A 77 1.13 -5.34 -17.98
CA GLU A 77 0.95 -6.70 -18.50
C GLU A 77 1.39 -7.75 -17.47
N THR A 78 2.38 -7.41 -16.64
CA THR A 78 2.95 -8.31 -15.67
C THR A 78 3.06 -7.68 -14.28
N VAL A 79 3.24 -8.54 -13.25
CA VAL A 79 3.54 -8.09 -11.87
C VAL A 79 4.85 -7.31 -11.83
N ILE A 80 5.81 -7.64 -12.72
CA ILE A 80 7.09 -6.95 -12.81
C ILE A 80 6.88 -5.51 -13.26
N ASP A 81 5.98 -5.26 -14.21
CA ASP A 81 5.69 -3.92 -14.72
C ASP A 81 5.10 -3.04 -13.60
N VAL A 82 4.12 -3.59 -12.86
CA VAL A 82 3.53 -2.88 -11.71
C VAL A 82 4.60 -2.56 -10.66
N LYS A 83 5.45 -3.52 -10.33
CA LYS A 83 6.52 -3.33 -9.34
C LYS A 83 7.55 -2.31 -9.82
N SER A 84 7.94 -2.36 -11.09
CA SER A 84 8.85 -1.40 -11.71
C SER A 84 8.26 0.01 -11.69
N TYR A 85 6.97 0.13 -11.99
CA TYR A 85 6.28 1.41 -11.93
C TYR A 85 6.21 1.95 -10.49
N ILE A 86 5.82 1.11 -9.52
CA ILE A 86 5.81 1.48 -8.10
C ILE A 86 7.20 1.96 -7.66
N SER A 87 8.27 1.32 -8.10
CA SER A 87 9.65 1.69 -7.73
C SER A 87 10.09 3.08 -8.27
N SER A 88 9.37 3.63 -9.23
CA SER A 88 9.62 4.97 -9.77
C SER A 88 8.90 6.10 -9.02
N LEU A 89 8.03 5.75 -8.05
CA LEU A 89 7.30 6.72 -7.26
C LEU A 89 8.13 7.21 -6.07
N ASP A 90 7.86 8.44 -5.61
CA ASP A 90 8.45 8.94 -4.36
C ASP A 90 7.75 8.37 -3.13
N ILE A 91 6.41 8.28 -3.20
CA ILE A 91 5.55 7.84 -2.11
C ILE A 91 4.47 6.90 -2.66
N LEU A 92 4.21 5.81 -1.96
CA LEU A 92 3.03 4.98 -2.18
C LEU A 92 2.18 4.92 -0.92
N ILE A 93 0.90 5.29 -1.03
CA ILE A 93 -0.13 5.09 -0.01
C ILE A 93 -1.03 3.96 -0.49
N ALA A 94 -1.06 2.84 0.23
CA ALA A 94 -1.75 1.66 -0.27
C ALA A 94 -2.47 0.87 0.81
N SER A 95 -3.70 0.47 0.51
CA SER A 95 -4.48 -0.49 1.29
C SER A 95 -4.33 -1.93 0.78
N ARG A 96 -3.65 -2.14 -0.33
CA ARG A 96 -3.24 -3.47 -0.79
C ARG A 96 -1.90 -3.82 -0.18
N MET A 97 -1.90 -4.83 0.68
CA MET A 97 -0.71 -5.26 1.43
C MET A 97 0.48 -5.54 0.51
N HIS A 98 0.28 -6.29 -0.58
CA HIS A 98 1.37 -6.61 -1.51
C HIS A 98 1.88 -5.38 -2.28
N ALA A 99 1.04 -4.39 -2.58
CA ALA A 99 1.47 -3.13 -3.18
C ALA A 99 2.38 -2.36 -2.22
N SER A 100 1.98 -2.24 -0.95
CA SER A 100 2.78 -1.56 0.08
C SER A 100 4.10 -2.29 0.37
N ILE A 101 4.11 -3.63 0.40
CA ILE A 101 5.35 -4.44 0.49
C ILE A 101 6.23 -4.22 -0.76
N GLY A 102 5.62 -4.14 -1.95
CA GLY A 102 6.32 -3.85 -3.20
C GLY A 102 7.06 -2.52 -3.15
N ALA A 103 6.40 -1.45 -2.70
CA ALA A 103 7.02 -0.14 -2.50
C ALA A 103 8.13 -0.19 -1.45
N PHE A 104 7.86 -0.73 -0.27
CA PHE A 104 8.81 -0.88 0.81
C PHE A 104 10.08 -1.61 0.35
N SER A 105 9.92 -2.76 -0.34
CA SER A 105 11.06 -3.55 -0.84
C SER A 105 11.84 -2.90 -1.99
N SER A 106 11.29 -1.87 -2.61
CA SER A 106 11.90 -1.11 -3.71
C SER A 106 12.52 0.21 -3.27
N GLY A 107 12.51 0.51 -1.96
CA GLY A 107 13.07 1.74 -1.42
C GLY A 107 12.19 2.98 -1.60
N VAL A 108 10.92 2.80 -1.94
CA VAL A 108 9.91 3.86 -2.02
C VAL A 108 9.37 4.15 -0.61
N CYS A 109 9.05 5.42 -0.31
CA CYS A 109 8.33 5.74 0.90
C CYS A 109 6.96 5.04 0.88
N SER A 110 6.79 4.01 1.69
CA SER A 110 5.54 3.26 1.78
C SER A 110 4.74 3.72 2.99
N ILE A 111 3.49 4.12 2.78
CA ILE A 111 2.53 4.44 3.83
C ILE A 111 1.38 3.42 3.73
N PRO A 112 1.49 2.26 4.41
CA PRO A 112 0.47 1.24 4.41
C PRO A 112 -0.77 1.70 5.16
N PHE A 113 -1.96 1.48 4.57
CA PHE A 113 -3.23 1.62 5.26
C PHE A 113 -3.74 0.22 5.66
N ALA A 114 -3.53 -0.14 6.92
CA ALA A 114 -3.93 -1.45 7.43
C ALA A 114 -5.41 -1.47 7.80
N TYR A 115 -6.11 -2.43 7.23
CA TYR A 115 -7.54 -2.67 7.50
C TYR A 115 -7.78 -3.92 8.34
N SER A 116 -6.72 -4.59 8.77
CA SER A 116 -6.81 -5.81 9.57
C SER A 116 -5.55 -5.99 10.42
N ARG A 117 -5.69 -6.71 11.53
CA ARG A 117 -4.56 -7.08 12.40
C ARG A 117 -3.47 -7.87 11.66
N LYS A 118 -3.86 -8.73 10.70
CA LYS A 118 -2.90 -9.47 9.88
C LYS A 118 -2.03 -8.52 9.06
N PHE A 119 -2.62 -7.46 8.52
CA PHE A 119 -1.88 -6.47 7.75
C PHE A 119 -0.94 -5.67 8.66
N ALA A 120 -1.43 -5.16 9.79
CA ALA A 120 -0.62 -4.45 10.77
C ALA A 120 0.55 -5.31 11.28
N GLY A 121 0.28 -6.58 11.64
CA GLY A 121 1.29 -7.51 12.15
C GLY A 121 2.50 -7.71 11.24
N VAL A 122 2.31 -7.69 9.91
CA VAL A 122 3.45 -7.76 8.98
C VAL A 122 4.42 -6.59 9.16
N TYR A 123 3.92 -5.40 9.44
CA TYR A 123 4.75 -4.21 9.63
C TYR A 123 5.29 -4.11 11.06
N ASP A 124 4.57 -4.64 12.05
CA ASP A 124 5.06 -4.78 13.43
C ASP A 124 6.27 -5.72 13.48
N ASP A 125 6.22 -6.86 12.81
CA ASP A 125 7.34 -7.81 12.69
C ASP A 125 8.58 -7.17 12.01
N LEU A 126 8.36 -6.20 11.14
CA LEU A 126 9.42 -5.44 10.47
C LEU A 126 9.89 -4.22 11.28
N ASN A 127 9.35 -3.97 12.47
CA ASN A 127 9.53 -2.75 13.26
C ASN A 127 9.20 -1.47 12.45
N TYR A 128 8.28 -1.56 11.48
CA TYR A 128 7.92 -0.45 10.61
C TYR A 128 6.75 0.35 11.18
N LYS A 129 7.04 1.52 11.72
CA LYS A 129 6.08 2.35 12.48
C LYS A 129 5.21 3.30 11.64
N TYR A 130 5.48 3.46 10.35
CA TYR A 130 4.78 4.42 9.49
C TYR A 130 3.56 3.80 8.81
N LEU A 131 2.63 3.33 9.61
CA LEU A 131 1.42 2.64 9.20
C LEU A 131 0.18 3.44 9.65
N ILE A 132 -0.86 3.44 8.85
CA ILE A 132 -2.18 3.97 9.19
C ILE A 132 -3.06 2.79 9.61
N ASP A 133 -3.45 2.74 10.88
CA ASP A 133 -4.35 1.70 11.37
C ASP A 133 -5.81 2.15 11.21
N GLY A 134 -6.44 1.66 10.15
CA GLY A 134 -7.83 1.98 9.83
C GLY A 134 -8.86 1.41 10.81
N GLN A 135 -8.46 0.50 11.71
CA GLN A 135 -9.37 -0.08 12.71
C GLN A 135 -9.42 0.75 14.00
N SER A 136 -8.34 1.43 14.36
CA SER A 136 -8.21 2.16 15.63
C SER A 136 -8.39 3.68 15.49
N LEU A 137 -7.96 4.26 14.37
CA LEU A 137 -7.98 5.70 14.13
C LEU A 137 -9.36 6.19 13.66
N SER A 138 -9.70 7.43 14.00
CA SER A 138 -10.77 8.17 13.31
C SER A 138 -10.33 8.58 11.90
N THR A 139 -11.27 9.01 11.08
CA THR A 139 -10.98 9.47 9.71
C THR A 139 -10.05 10.68 9.70
N GLU A 140 -10.31 11.62 10.59
CA GLU A 140 -9.54 12.85 10.74
C GLU A 140 -8.12 12.55 11.25
N GLU A 141 -7.96 11.71 12.26
CA GLU A 141 -6.64 11.29 12.77
C GLU A 141 -5.83 10.56 11.69
N ALA A 142 -6.46 9.63 10.96
CA ALA A 142 -5.79 8.92 9.86
C ALA A 142 -5.31 9.89 8.77
N PHE A 143 -6.13 10.89 8.43
CA PHE A 143 -5.77 11.92 7.48
C PHE A 143 -4.59 12.76 7.98
N ASP A 144 -4.65 13.30 9.19
CA ASP A 144 -3.60 14.17 9.76
C ASP A 144 -2.26 13.43 9.88
N ILE A 145 -2.28 12.16 10.31
CA ILE A 145 -1.09 11.31 10.38
C ILE A 145 -0.50 11.09 8.99
N THR A 146 -1.36 10.82 7.98
CA THR A 146 -0.92 10.62 6.59
C THR A 146 -0.23 11.87 6.04
N ILE A 147 -0.80 13.05 6.27
CA ILE A 147 -0.17 14.32 5.86
C ILE A 147 1.17 14.53 6.59
N GLY A 148 1.24 14.20 7.87
CA GLY A 148 2.48 14.22 8.64
C GLY A 148 3.55 13.30 8.04
N TYR A 149 3.17 12.12 7.55
CA TYR A 149 4.08 11.19 6.89
C TYR A 149 4.50 11.69 5.50
N ILE A 150 3.57 12.22 4.69
CA ILE A 150 3.90 12.82 3.39
C ILE A 150 4.94 13.93 3.55
N ASN A 151 4.79 14.80 4.55
CA ASN A 151 5.73 15.88 4.82
C ASN A 151 7.13 15.39 5.28
N LYS A 152 7.25 14.13 5.69
CA LYS A 152 8.49 13.48 6.16
C LYS A 152 8.93 12.34 5.24
N PHE A 153 8.47 12.31 3.98
CA PHE A 153 8.67 11.14 3.11
C PHE A 153 10.14 10.75 2.93
N GLU A 154 11.06 11.70 2.89
CA GLU A 154 12.50 11.41 2.79
C GLU A 154 13.05 10.71 4.04
N GLU A 155 12.59 11.09 5.24
CA GLU A 155 12.93 10.43 6.49
C GLU A 155 12.40 8.99 6.50
N ILE A 156 11.14 8.84 6.09
CA ILE A 156 10.48 7.54 6.03
C ILE A 156 11.17 6.63 5.01
N ARG A 157 11.55 7.15 3.85
CA ARG A 157 12.29 6.41 2.81
C ARG A 157 13.63 5.90 3.33
N LYS A 158 14.38 6.74 4.04
CA LYS A 158 15.65 6.33 4.69
C LYS A 158 15.43 5.23 5.73
N TYR A 159 14.37 5.36 6.52
CA TYR A 159 14.01 4.35 7.51
C TYR A 159 13.61 3.02 6.88
N SER A 160 12.81 3.06 5.80
CA SER A 160 12.42 1.87 5.02
C SER A 160 13.65 1.12 4.49
N ASN A 161 14.62 1.86 3.93
CA ASN A 161 15.86 1.27 3.40
C ASN A 161 16.67 0.58 4.49
N LYS A 162 16.78 1.19 5.68
CA LYS A 162 17.44 0.57 6.83
C LYS A 162 16.75 -0.73 7.25
N CYS A 163 15.43 -0.72 7.38
CA CYS A 163 14.67 -1.95 7.70
C CYS A 163 14.91 -3.04 6.64
N MET A 164 14.99 -2.66 5.36
CA MET A 164 15.27 -3.63 4.28
C MET A 164 16.68 -4.21 4.34
N GLU A 165 17.67 -3.45 4.77
CA GLU A 165 19.03 -3.96 5.01
C GLU A 165 19.02 -5.01 6.13
N ASP A 166 18.34 -4.73 7.24
CA ASP A 166 18.20 -5.67 8.36
C ASP A 166 17.47 -6.96 7.94
N ILE A 167 16.41 -6.84 7.14
CA ILE A 167 15.67 -8.00 6.60
C ILE A 167 16.57 -8.85 5.70
N ARG A 168 17.32 -8.23 4.79
CA ARG A 168 18.24 -8.95 3.90
C ARG A 168 19.33 -9.68 4.68
N TYR A 169 19.90 -9.02 5.68
CA TYR A 169 20.88 -9.62 6.57
C TYR A 169 20.32 -10.86 7.27
N ASN A 170 19.17 -10.74 7.93
CA ASN A 170 18.52 -11.84 8.62
C ASN A 170 18.14 -12.98 7.69
N SER A 171 17.64 -12.68 6.47
CA SER A 171 17.27 -13.68 5.48
C SER A 171 18.49 -14.50 5.00
N LEU A 172 19.64 -13.85 4.82
CA LEU A 172 20.88 -14.55 4.45
C LEU A 172 21.37 -15.48 5.56
N HIS A 173 21.25 -15.07 6.85
CA HIS A 173 21.57 -15.92 7.98
C HIS A 173 20.64 -17.14 8.06
N TYR A 174 19.33 -16.93 7.90
CA TYR A 174 18.36 -18.02 7.87
C TYR A 174 18.66 -19.05 6.78
N ILE A 175 19.00 -18.60 5.55
CA ILE A 175 19.35 -19.48 4.45
C ILE A 175 20.64 -20.30 4.78
N LYS A 176 21.62 -19.68 5.42
CA LYS A 176 22.84 -20.35 5.84
C LYS A 176 22.56 -21.42 6.89
N ASP A 177 21.80 -21.11 7.91
CA ASP A 177 21.43 -22.03 8.97
C ASP A 177 20.62 -23.21 8.43
N PHE A 178 19.67 -22.94 7.51
CA PHE A 178 18.89 -23.96 6.85
C PHE A 178 19.75 -24.93 6.00
N LYS A 179 20.76 -24.44 5.30
CA LYS A 179 21.72 -25.28 4.57
C LYS A 179 22.50 -26.18 5.51
N THR A 180 22.97 -25.66 6.64
CA THR A 180 23.70 -26.45 7.66
C THR A 180 22.83 -27.59 8.17
N VAL A 181 21.57 -27.31 8.51
CA VAL A 181 20.62 -28.33 8.98
C VAL A 181 20.40 -29.42 7.90
N LEU A 182 20.29 -29.06 6.63
CA LEU A 182 20.14 -30.04 5.53
C LEU A 182 21.39 -30.90 5.30
N GLU A 183 22.58 -30.39 5.58
CA GLU A 183 23.85 -31.14 5.48
C GLU A 183 23.95 -32.19 6.60
N ASP A 184 23.42 -31.89 7.79
CA ASP A 184 23.40 -32.81 8.94
C ASP A 184 22.42 -33.99 8.76
N PHE A 185 21.50 -33.91 7.79
CA PHE A 185 20.56 -34.98 7.43
C PHE A 185 21.06 -35.92 6.32
N LYS A 186 22.28 -35.75 5.81
CA LYS A 186 22.92 -36.61 4.83
C LYS A 186 23.88 -37.59 5.48
#